data_96d0adeadb4015b007921453d1904665
#
_entry.id   96d0adeadb4015b007921453d1904665
#
_cell.length_a   1.000
_cell.length_b   1.000
_cell.length_c   1.000
_cell.angle_alpha   90.00
_cell.angle_beta   90.00
_cell.angle_gamma   90.00
#
_symmetry.space_group_name_H-M   'P 1'
#
loop_
_entity.id
_entity.type
_entity.pdbx_description
1 polymer ?
#
loop_
_entity_poly.entity_id
_entity_poly.type
_entity_poly.pdbx_seq_one_letter_code
_entity_poly.pdbx_strand_id
1 'polypeptide(L)'
;MIFIKKYLPLVFLVSFLIFCSGYWLFWHLKPFTANAFVFANTRPVSPWTAGYITDIFVENNQFVKKGAPLFSVFSPPYLLKVQELEHEKEKLCAQLRSCEAKLKQILEEIKVCEADIANYSYLFTRAQDMFKSAAISEDYVVAQQRNLKVSLARKAAAEHHAESLRHDCSALRAQIKKTQSSIELERIWCDQTTVRALSDGIVVNMTISPGGYYTP
;
A
#
# COMPACT_ATOMS: atom_id res chain seq x y z
N MET A 1 20.56 -95.82 34.45
CA MET A 1 19.33 -95.32 33.79
C MET A 1 18.37 -94.59 34.73
N ILE A 2 18.56 -94.58 36.04
CA ILE A 2 17.65 -94.07 37.09
C ILE A 2 17.93 -92.56 37.34
N PHE A 3 19.14 -92.03 37.17
CA PHE A 3 19.53 -90.67 37.42
C PHE A 3 18.90 -89.65 36.45
N ILE A 4 18.67 -89.99 35.18
CA ILE A 4 18.12 -89.13 34.18
C ILE A 4 16.64 -88.80 34.41
N LYS A 5 15.82 -89.73 34.94
CA LYS A 5 14.43 -89.57 35.24
C LYS A 5 14.19 -88.55 36.38
N LYS A 6 15.12 -88.44 37.33
CA LYS A 6 14.95 -87.53 38.49
C LYS A 6 15.22 -86.09 38.19
N TYR A 7 16.06 -85.75 37.21
CA TYR A 7 16.41 -84.40 36.83
C TYR A 7 15.65 -83.88 35.61
N LEU A 8 14.92 -84.71 34.90
CA LEU A 8 14.14 -84.37 33.73
C LEU A 8 13.13 -83.19 33.97
N PRO A 9 12.36 -83.20 35.10
CA PRO A 9 11.45 -82.11 35.36
C PRO A 9 12.16 -80.77 35.67
N LEU A 10 13.36 -80.83 36.30
CA LEU A 10 14.20 -79.71 36.60
C LEU A 10 14.76 -79.05 35.34
N VAL A 11 15.21 -79.82 34.37
CA VAL A 11 15.72 -79.36 33.06
C VAL A 11 14.55 -78.65 32.29
N PHE A 12 13.35 -79.23 32.31
CA PHE A 12 12.18 -78.63 31.68
C PHE A 12 11.82 -77.29 32.31
N LEU A 13 11.88 -77.16 33.62
CA LEU A 13 11.57 -75.95 34.38
C LEU A 13 12.57 -74.83 34.08
N VAL A 14 13.89 -75.19 34.04
CA VAL A 14 14.95 -74.19 33.66
C VAL A 14 14.82 -73.76 32.21
N SER A 15 14.52 -74.65 31.29
CA SER A 15 14.30 -74.36 29.88
C SER A 15 13.07 -73.44 29.70
N PHE A 16 12.01 -73.70 30.44
CA PHE A 16 10.80 -72.87 30.42
C PHE A 16 11.06 -71.45 30.97
N LEU A 17 11.84 -71.32 32.04
CA LEU A 17 12.23 -70.01 32.59
C LEU A 17 13.09 -69.21 31.61
N ILE A 18 14.05 -69.87 30.93
CA ILE A 18 14.86 -69.21 29.92
C ILE A 18 13.97 -68.76 28.76
N PHE A 19 13.03 -69.58 28.32
CA PHE A 19 12.09 -69.21 27.25
C PHE A 19 11.20 -68.04 27.64
N CYS A 20 10.61 -68.05 28.82
CA CYS A 20 9.78 -66.93 29.33
C CYS A 20 10.61 -65.65 29.48
N SER A 21 11.86 -65.77 29.99
CA SER A 21 12.77 -64.61 30.11
C SER A 21 13.14 -64.04 28.73
N GLY A 22 13.44 -64.90 27.75
CA GLY A 22 13.73 -64.49 26.37
C GLY A 22 12.51 -63.87 25.69
N TYR A 23 11.32 -64.43 25.90
CA TYR A 23 10.07 -63.87 25.40
C TYR A 23 9.76 -62.46 25.97
N TRP A 24 9.92 -62.34 27.33
CA TRP A 24 9.73 -61.05 28.02
C TRP A 24 10.74 -60.00 27.55
N LEU A 25 12.02 -60.37 27.36
CA LEU A 25 13.08 -59.50 26.87
C LEU A 25 12.81 -59.08 25.42
N PHE A 26 12.33 -59.98 24.56
CA PHE A 26 11.97 -59.72 23.18
C PHE A 26 10.85 -58.67 23.07
N TRP A 27 9.81 -58.77 23.94
CA TRP A 27 8.73 -57.80 24.00
C TRP A 27 9.17 -56.46 24.55
N HIS A 28 10.15 -56.44 25.45
CA HIS A 28 10.67 -55.18 26.01
C HIS A 28 11.62 -54.47 25.02
N LEU A 29 12.36 -55.18 24.21
CA LEU A 29 13.31 -54.62 23.21
C LEU A 29 12.64 -54.18 21.92
N LYS A 30 11.43 -54.64 21.62
CA LYS A 30 10.65 -54.22 20.45
C LYS A 30 9.34 -53.62 20.90
N PRO A 31 9.35 -52.35 21.38
CA PRO A 31 8.10 -51.68 21.72
C PRO A 31 7.27 -51.52 20.45
N PHE A 32 6.19 -52.26 20.33
CA PHE A 32 5.23 -52.17 19.26
C PHE A 32 4.10 -51.25 19.70
N THR A 33 3.88 -50.14 18.95
CA THR A 33 2.74 -49.28 19.20
C THR A 33 1.85 -49.30 17.96
N ALA A 34 0.56 -49.59 18.14
CA ALA A 34 -0.44 -49.59 17.09
C ALA A 34 -1.02 -48.17 16.85
N ASN A 35 -0.76 -47.22 17.77
CA ASN A 35 -1.31 -45.88 17.73
C ASN A 35 -0.22 -44.80 17.67
N ALA A 36 0.67 -44.89 16.67
CA ALA A 36 1.63 -43.83 16.40
C ALA A 36 0.99 -42.78 15.47
N PHE A 37 0.84 -41.55 15.93
CA PHE A 37 0.38 -40.42 15.12
C PHE A 37 1.55 -39.50 14.87
N VAL A 38 1.77 -39.15 13.59
CA VAL A 38 2.74 -38.12 13.21
C VAL A 38 1.98 -36.81 13.06
N PHE A 39 2.27 -35.85 13.90
CA PHE A 39 1.76 -34.48 13.76
C PHE A 39 2.79 -33.62 13.05
N ALA A 40 2.39 -33.02 11.95
CA ALA A 40 3.18 -32.00 11.26
C ALA A 40 2.53 -30.63 11.46
N ASN A 41 3.35 -29.60 11.64
CA ASN A 41 2.87 -28.24 11.75
C ASN A 41 2.48 -27.74 10.35
N THR A 42 1.20 -27.80 10.00
CA THR A 42 0.67 -27.35 8.73
C THR A 42 0.20 -25.89 8.80
N ARG A 43 0.53 -25.09 7.80
CA ARG A 43 0.02 -23.72 7.65
C ARG A 43 -0.86 -23.67 6.40
N PRO A 44 -2.15 -23.35 6.53
CA PRO A 44 -3.00 -23.13 5.38
C PRO A 44 -2.50 -21.89 4.61
N VAL A 45 -2.42 -22.02 3.31
CA VAL A 45 -2.08 -20.94 2.39
C VAL A 45 -3.28 -20.66 1.51
N SER A 46 -3.81 -19.44 1.61
CA SER A 46 -4.92 -18.96 0.77
C SER A 46 -4.51 -17.67 0.06
N PRO A 47 -5.07 -17.37 -1.12
CA PRO A 47 -4.85 -16.10 -1.79
C PRO A 47 -5.50 -14.97 -0.99
N TRP A 48 -4.92 -13.78 -1.05
CA TRP A 48 -5.48 -12.56 -0.45
C TRP A 48 -6.49 -11.88 -1.38
N THR A 49 -6.47 -12.27 -2.67
CA THR A 49 -7.32 -11.68 -3.71
C THR A 49 -8.27 -12.74 -4.26
N ALA A 50 -9.53 -12.34 -4.49
CA ALA A 50 -10.50 -13.20 -5.15
C ALA A 50 -10.20 -13.29 -6.66
N GLY A 51 -10.41 -14.48 -7.25
CA GLY A 51 -10.26 -14.64 -8.70
C GLY A 51 -10.08 -16.09 -9.14
N TYR A 52 -9.93 -16.26 -10.43
CA TYR A 52 -9.64 -17.56 -11.03
C TYR A 52 -8.14 -17.88 -10.90
N ILE A 53 -7.83 -19.14 -10.59
CA ILE A 53 -6.44 -19.63 -10.58
C ILE A 53 -6.02 -19.82 -12.03
N THR A 54 -4.94 -19.12 -12.42
CA THR A 54 -4.37 -19.21 -13.77
C THR A 54 -3.33 -20.29 -13.86
N ASP A 55 -2.34 -20.28 -12.96
CA ASP A 55 -1.21 -21.18 -13.00
C ASP A 55 -0.91 -21.75 -11.62
N ILE A 56 -0.43 -22.99 -11.60
CA ILE A 56 0.05 -23.68 -10.41
C ILE A 56 1.50 -24.07 -10.67
N PHE A 57 2.41 -23.63 -9.80
CA PHE A 57 3.87 -23.80 -9.98
C PHE A 57 4.46 -24.95 -9.17
N VAL A 58 3.65 -25.61 -8.34
CA VAL A 58 4.10 -26.63 -7.41
C VAL A 58 3.18 -27.85 -7.44
N GLU A 59 3.71 -28.99 -7.03
CA GLU A 59 2.99 -30.25 -6.91
C GLU A 59 2.88 -30.70 -5.44
N ASN A 60 1.94 -31.64 -5.16
CA ASN A 60 1.87 -32.27 -3.84
C ASN A 60 3.18 -33.00 -3.51
N ASN A 61 3.61 -32.91 -2.26
CA ASN A 61 4.86 -33.45 -1.73
C ASN A 61 6.14 -32.78 -2.27
N GLN A 62 6.05 -31.68 -3.00
CA GLN A 62 7.20 -30.90 -3.45
C GLN A 62 7.76 -30.05 -2.31
N PHE A 63 9.09 -30.04 -2.14
CA PHE A 63 9.78 -29.12 -1.25
C PHE A 63 9.85 -27.73 -1.88
N VAL A 64 9.49 -26.71 -1.11
CA VAL A 64 9.52 -25.30 -1.51
C VAL A 64 10.31 -24.47 -0.51
N LYS A 65 11.06 -23.49 -1.02
CA LYS A 65 11.73 -22.49 -0.18
C LYS A 65 10.82 -21.31 0.06
N LYS A 66 11.05 -20.62 1.16
CA LYS A 66 10.39 -19.33 1.47
C LYS A 66 10.49 -18.37 0.28
N GLY A 67 9.37 -17.77 -0.13
CA GLY A 67 9.27 -16.85 -1.26
C GLY A 67 9.06 -17.53 -2.62
N ALA A 68 9.17 -18.86 -2.73
CA ALA A 68 8.87 -19.58 -3.98
C ALA A 68 7.40 -19.38 -4.37
N PRO A 69 7.09 -19.12 -5.67
CA PRO A 69 5.71 -19.00 -6.13
C PRO A 69 5.00 -20.36 -6.02
N LEU A 70 3.78 -20.37 -5.51
CA LEU A 70 2.97 -21.58 -5.37
C LEU A 70 1.91 -21.66 -6.47
N PHE A 71 1.16 -20.60 -6.65
CA PHE A 71 0.15 -20.47 -7.70
C PHE A 71 -0.14 -18.99 -7.98
N SER A 72 -0.76 -18.70 -9.12
CA SER A 72 -1.18 -17.36 -9.51
C SER A 72 -2.70 -17.26 -9.68
N VAL A 73 -3.22 -16.10 -9.32
CA VAL A 73 -4.61 -15.68 -9.53
C VAL A 73 -4.66 -14.72 -10.72
N PHE A 74 -5.74 -14.69 -11.45
CA PHE A 74 -5.94 -13.83 -12.63
C PHE A 74 -5.72 -12.35 -12.29
N SER A 75 -4.59 -11.79 -12.72
CA SER A 75 -4.10 -10.46 -12.37
C SER A 75 -4.58 -9.29 -13.26
N PRO A 76 -5.04 -9.48 -14.53
CA PRO A 76 -5.34 -8.38 -15.44
C PRO A 76 -6.28 -7.30 -14.88
N PRO A 77 -7.35 -7.60 -14.12
CA PRO A 77 -8.23 -6.57 -13.56
C PRO A 77 -7.48 -5.61 -12.62
N TYR A 78 -6.55 -6.13 -11.81
CA TYR A 78 -5.73 -5.33 -10.89
C TYR A 78 -4.73 -4.45 -11.63
N LEU A 79 -4.10 -4.97 -12.70
CA LEU A 79 -3.21 -4.20 -13.56
C LEU A 79 -3.93 -3.05 -14.27
N LEU A 80 -5.12 -3.31 -14.83
CA LEU A 80 -5.94 -2.28 -15.47
C LEU A 80 -6.35 -1.19 -14.47
N LYS A 81 -6.66 -1.57 -13.24
CA LYS A 81 -7.00 -0.60 -12.19
C LYS A 81 -5.81 0.29 -11.81
N VAL A 82 -4.61 -0.27 -11.75
CA VAL A 82 -3.38 0.53 -11.55
C VAL A 82 -3.21 1.53 -12.69
N GLN A 83 -3.36 1.11 -13.95
CA GLN A 83 -3.24 1.99 -15.11
C GLN A 83 -4.30 3.10 -15.11
N GLU A 84 -5.55 2.79 -14.78
CA GLU A 84 -6.62 3.78 -14.64
C GLU A 84 -6.25 4.87 -13.62
N LEU A 85 -5.78 4.47 -12.43
CA LEU A 85 -5.37 5.40 -11.39
C LEU A 85 -4.11 6.20 -11.76
N GLU A 86 -3.19 5.62 -12.51
CA GLU A 86 -2.01 6.34 -13.04
C GLU A 86 -2.42 7.43 -14.02
N HIS A 87 -3.36 7.18 -14.93
CA HIS A 87 -3.92 8.19 -15.83
C HIS A 87 -4.70 9.27 -15.07
N GLU A 88 -5.48 8.89 -14.05
CA GLU A 88 -6.15 9.87 -13.20
C GLU A 88 -5.15 10.79 -12.48
N LYS A 89 -4.07 10.24 -11.94
CA LYS A 89 -2.98 11.02 -11.33
C LYS A 89 -2.35 11.96 -12.34
N GLU A 90 -2.08 11.52 -13.57
CA GLU A 90 -1.51 12.35 -14.62
C GLU A 90 -2.43 13.54 -14.97
N LYS A 91 -3.74 13.30 -15.08
CA LYS A 91 -4.76 14.34 -15.26
C LYS A 91 -4.73 15.36 -14.13
N LEU A 92 -4.70 14.91 -12.87
CA LEU A 92 -4.61 15.80 -11.70
C LEU A 92 -3.31 16.61 -11.68
N CYS A 93 -2.19 16.02 -12.09
CA CYS A 93 -0.93 16.74 -12.23
C CYS A 93 -0.99 17.82 -13.32
N ALA A 94 -1.69 17.58 -14.43
CA ALA A 94 -1.90 18.59 -15.47
C ALA A 94 -2.79 19.74 -14.96
N GLN A 95 -3.83 19.43 -14.19
CA GLN A 95 -4.68 20.42 -13.55
C GLN A 95 -3.91 21.28 -12.54
N LEU A 96 -3.04 20.66 -11.74
CA LEU A 96 -2.18 21.37 -10.79
C LEU A 96 -1.24 22.34 -11.51
N ARG A 97 -0.59 21.92 -12.60
CA ARG A 97 0.27 22.80 -13.40
C ARG A 97 -0.51 24.00 -13.95
N SER A 98 -1.75 23.80 -14.42
CA SER A 98 -2.63 24.87 -14.87
C SER A 98 -2.99 25.83 -13.74
N CYS A 99 -3.31 25.30 -12.55
CA CYS A 99 -3.58 26.11 -11.35
C CYS A 99 -2.35 26.94 -10.95
N GLU A 100 -1.17 26.33 -10.91
CA GLU A 100 0.08 27.04 -10.58
C GLU A 100 0.44 28.12 -11.61
N ALA A 101 0.15 27.90 -12.90
CA ALA A 101 0.34 28.91 -13.94
C ALA A 101 -0.59 30.11 -13.74
N LYS A 102 -1.88 29.88 -13.40
CA LYS A 102 -2.84 30.93 -13.06
C LYS A 102 -2.41 31.71 -11.82
N LEU A 103 -1.98 31.00 -10.78
CA LEU A 103 -1.47 31.65 -9.56
C LEU A 103 -0.26 32.55 -9.89
N LYS A 104 0.67 32.09 -10.71
CA LYS A 104 1.80 32.90 -11.15
C LYS A 104 1.36 34.17 -11.89
N GLN A 105 0.38 34.03 -12.79
CA GLN A 105 -0.20 35.19 -13.51
C GLN A 105 -0.78 36.24 -12.54
N ILE A 106 -1.58 35.82 -11.55
CA ILE A 106 -2.15 36.74 -10.55
C ILE A 106 -1.06 37.40 -9.69
N LEU A 107 0.01 36.65 -9.34
CA LEU A 107 1.13 37.25 -8.61
C LEU A 107 1.86 38.32 -9.40
N GLU A 108 1.98 38.21 -10.72
CA GLU A 108 2.51 39.26 -11.58
C GLU A 108 1.53 40.45 -11.66
N GLU A 109 0.21 40.22 -11.71
CA GLU A 109 -0.79 41.26 -11.67
C GLU A 109 -0.74 42.07 -10.35
N ILE A 110 -0.52 41.43 -9.21
CA ILE A 110 -0.30 42.11 -7.92
C ILE A 110 0.89 43.06 -8.00
N LYS A 111 2.00 42.68 -8.62
CA LYS A 111 3.16 43.56 -8.82
C LYS A 111 2.83 44.80 -9.66
N VAL A 112 2.02 44.61 -10.71
CA VAL A 112 1.54 45.75 -11.52
C VAL A 112 0.70 46.68 -10.68
N CYS A 113 -0.26 46.15 -9.88
CA CYS A 113 -1.05 46.95 -8.94
C CYS A 113 -0.17 47.69 -7.91
N GLU A 114 0.89 47.11 -7.43
CA GLU A 114 1.85 47.75 -6.52
C GLU A 114 2.57 48.94 -7.18
N ALA A 115 2.98 48.80 -8.45
CA ALA A 115 3.56 49.88 -9.21
C ALA A 115 2.56 51.03 -9.44
N ASP A 116 1.27 50.71 -9.74
CA ASP A 116 0.21 51.69 -9.87
C ASP A 116 -0.06 52.45 -8.56
N ILE A 117 -0.10 51.71 -7.43
CA ILE A 117 -0.26 52.31 -6.10
C ILE A 117 0.91 53.27 -5.79
N ALA A 118 2.14 52.89 -6.07
CA ALA A 118 3.30 53.74 -5.88
C ALA A 118 3.20 55.02 -6.72
N ASN A 119 2.78 54.93 -7.98
CA ASN A 119 2.57 56.07 -8.87
C ASN A 119 1.42 57.00 -8.35
N TYR A 120 0.25 56.44 -8.07
CA TYR A 120 -0.89 57.23 -7.60
C TYR A 120 -0.67 57.81 -6.20
N SER A 121 0.06 57.17 -5.32
CA SER A 121 0.45 57.72 -4.02
C SER A 121 1.37 58.93 -4.17
N TYR A 122 2.35 58.86 -5.08
CA TYR A 122 3.22 59.98 -5.40
C TYR A 122 2.43 61.14 -5.99
N LEU A 123 1.54 60.88 -6.98
CA LEU A 123 0.68 61.93 -7.61
C LEU A 123 -0.27 62.57 -6.59
N PHE A 124 -0.85 61.81 -5.68
CA PHE A 124 -1.73 62.28 -4.64
C PHE A 124 -0.97 63.21 -3.66
N THR A 125 0.22 62.79 -3.18
CA THR A 125 1.05 63.62 -2.30
C THR A 125 1.43 64.93 -2.97
N ARG A 126 1.86 64.88 -4.23
CA ARG A 126 2.21 66.06 -5.02
C ARG A 126 0.97 66.98 -5.23
N ALA A 127 -0.22 66.42 -5.50
CA ALA A 127 -1.46 67.20 -5.63
C ALA A 127 -1.81 67.90 -4.31
N GLN A 128 -1.64 67.23 -3.16
CA GLN A 128 -1.86 67.86 -1.84
C GLN A 128 -0.94 69.08 -1.60
N ASP A 129 0.32 68.96 -1.98
CA ASP A 129 1.30 70.04 -1.79
C ASP A 129 1.01 71.24 -2.74
N MET A 130 0.60 70.98 -3.97
CA MET A 130 0.18 72.02 -4.93
C MET A 130 -1.14 72.70 -4.52
N PHE A 131 -2.04 71.96 -3.89
CA PHE A 131 -3.28 72.53 -3.36
C PHE A 131 -3.01 73.48 -2.18
N LYS A 132 -2.10 73.15 -1.29
CA LYS A 132 -1.65 74.04 -0.20
C LYS A 132 -1.11 75.39 -0.70
N SER A 133 -0.46 75.36 -1.88
CA SER A 133 0.02 76.58 -2.56
C SER A 133 -1.00 77.25 -3.47
N ALA A 134 -2.27 76.85 -3.40
CA ALA A 134 -3.39 77.36 -4.23
C ALA A 134 -3.17 77.22 -5.75
N ALA A 135 -2.31 76.27 -6.20
CA ALA A 135 -1.94 76.08 -7.61
C ALA A 135 -2.91 75.18 -8.39
N ILE A 136 -3.79 74.41 -7.69
CA ILE A 136 -4.76 73.48 -8.29
C ILE A 136 -6.10 73.49 -7.57
N SER A 137 -7.16 72.96 -8.24
CA SER A 137 -8.49 72.82 -7.67
C SER A 137 -8.59 71.62 -6.71
N GLU A 138 -9.53 71.67 -5.79
CA GLU A 138 -9.87 70.59 -4.87
C GLU A 138 -10.29 69.32 -5.63
N ASP A 139 -11.06 69.47 -6.71
CA ASP A 139 -11.53 68.38 -7.56
C ASP A 139 -10.36 67.55 -8.09
N TYR A 140 -9.21 68.13 -8.39
CA TYR A 140 -8.05 67.43 -8.86
C TYR A 140 -7.45 66.55 -7.76
N VAL A 141 -7.38 67.05 -6.51
CA VAL A 141 -6.89 66.25 -5.36
C VAL A 141 -7.83 65.09 -5.07
N VAL A 142 -9.17 65.33 -5.10
CA VAL A 142 -10.17 64.26 -4.93
C VAL A 142 -10.07 63.21 -6.02
N ALA A 143 -9.79 63.59 -7.26
CA ALA A 143 -9.60 62.68 -8.37
C ALA A 143 -8.37 61.76 -8.15
N GLN A 144 -7.21 62.31 -7.68
CA GLN A 144 -6.02 61.53 -7.36
C GLN A 144 -6.25 60.59 -6.18
N GLN A 145 -6.96 61.05 -5.13
CA GLN A 145 -7.35 60.21 -4.01
C GLN A 145 -8.24 59.03 -4.43
N ARG A 146 -9.17 59.27 -5.34
CA ARG A 146 -10.04 58.21 -5.91
C ARG A 146 -9.22 57.17 -6.65
N ASN A 147 -8.29 57.61 -7.51
CA ASN A 147 -7.41 56.73 -8.27
C ASN A 147 -6.58 55.82 -7.34
N LEU A 148 -5.99 56.39 -6.30
CA LEU A 148 -5.26 55.65 -5.28
C LEU A 148 -6.15 54.61 -4.58
N LYS A 149 -7.38 54.98 -4.14
CA LYS A 149 -8.33 54.06 -3.54
C LYS A 149 -8.74 52.91 -4.46
N VAL A 150 -8.94 53.19 -5.76
CA VAL A 150 -9.27 52.18 -6.75
C VAL A 150 -8.11 51.20 -6.93
N SER A 151 -6.86 51.67 -7.00
CA SER A 151 -5.68 50.81 -7.13
C SER A 151 -5.47 49.93 -5.89
N LEU A 152 -5.69 50.47 -4.68
CA LEU A 152 -5.68 49.68 -3.44
C LEU A 152 -6.74 48.58 -3.44
N ALA A 153 -7.97 48.89 -3.88
CA ALA A 153 -9.05 47.92 -3.96
C ALA A 153 -8.78 46.82 -4.98
N ARG A 154 -8.15 47.18 -6.15
CA ARG A 154 -7.72 46.20 -7.15
C ARG A 154 -6.64 45.23 -6.61
N LYS A 155 -5.65 45.79 -5.90
CA LYS A 155 -4.63 44.94 -5.24
C LYS A 155 -5.28 43.96 -4.26
N ALA A 156 -6.14 44.43 -3.38
CA ALA A 156 -6.84 43.59 -2.40
C ALA A 156 -7.65 42.46 -3.08
N ALA A 157 -8.37 42.80 -4.16
CA ALA A 157 -9.09 41.78 -4.94
C ALA A 157 -8.19 40.75 -5.58
N ALA A 158 -7.03 41.15 -6.14
CA ALA A 158 -6.04 40.24 -6.71
C ALA A 158 -5.40 39.36 -5.63
N GLU A 159 -5.12 39.90 -4.43
CA GLU A 159 -4.59 39.13 -3.31
C GLU A 159 -5.56 38.02 -2.84
N HIS A 160 -6.87 38.37 -2.69
CA HIS A 160 -7.90 37.38 -2.37
C HIS A 160 -8.03 36.29 -3.44
N HIS A 161 -7.92 36.67 -4.73
CA HIS A 161 -7.93 35.69 -5.83
C HIS A 161 -6.70 34.80 -5.77
N ALA A 162 -5.51 35.33 -5.50
CA ALA A 162 -4.28 34.54 -5.31
C ALA A 162 -4.42 33.56 -4.14
N GLU A 163 -5.05 33.97 -3.05
CA GLU A 163 -5.28 33.11 -1.89
C GLU A 163 -6.24 31.95 -2.24
N SER A 164 -7.35 32.24 -2.92
CA SER A 164 -8.25 31.20 -3.43
C SER A 164 -7.52 30.17 -4.30
N LEU A 165 -6.71 30.64 -5.25
CA LEU A 165 -5.92 29.75 -6.12
C LEU A 165 -4.88 28.92 -5.33
N ARG A 166 -4.30 29.46 -4.26
CA ARG A 166 -3.41 28.67 -3.38
C ARG A 166 -4.16 27.54 -2.70
N HIS A 167 -5.39 27.80 -2.24
CA HIS A 167 -6.25 26.76 -1.67
C HIS A 167 -6.60 25.69 -2.70
N ASP A 168 -6.96 26.07 -3.93
CA ASP A 168 -7.26 25.13 -5.01
C ASP A 168 -6.04 24.27 -5.37
N CYS A 169 -4.85 24.89 -5.49
CA CYS A 169 -3.61 24.14 -5.72
C CYS A 169 -3.30 23.18 -4.57
N SER A 170 -3.56 23.57 -3.31
CA SER A 170 -3.35 22.71 -2.15
C SER A 170 -4.31 21.50 -2.14
N ALA A 171 -5.58 21.72 -2.51
CA ALA A 171 -6.58 20.67 -2.66
C ALA A 171 -6.20 19.67 -3.75
N LEU A 172 -5.73 20.16 -4.91
CA LEU A 172 -5.23 19.29 -5.99
C LEU A 172 -4.01 18.45 -5.56
N ARG A 173 -3.08 19.03 -4.81
CA ARG A 173 -1.94 18.28 -4.24
C ARG A 173 -2.39 17.19 -3.28
N ALA A 174 -3.40 17.47 -2.44
CA ALA A 174 -3.97 16.45 -1.55
C ALA A 174 -4.66 15.32 -2.32
N GLN A 175 -5.37 15.63 -3.41
CA GLN A 175 -5.98 14.63 -4.30
C GLN A 175 -4.92 13.77 -4.98
N ILE A 176 -3.85 14.36 -5.51
CA ILE A 176 -2.72 13.63 -6.11
C ILE A 176 -2.12 12.66 -5.09
N LYS A 177 -1.90 13.11 -3.85
CA LYS A 177 -1.38 12.25 -2.79
C LYS A 177 -2.33 11.09 -2.47
N LYS A 178 -3.63 11.34 -2.42
CA LYS A 178 -4.66 10.31 -2.22
C LYS A 178 -4.62 9.27 -3.35
N THR A 179 -4.62 9.72 -4.60
CA THR A 179 -4.56 8.83 -5.77
C THR A 179 -3.26 8.02 -5.78
N GLN A 180 -2.13 8.63 -5.38
CA GLN A 180 -0.86 7.93 -5.23
C GLN A 180 -0.95 6.79 -4.21
N SER A 181 -1.55 7.02 -3.04
CA SER A 181 -1.76 5.96 -2.05
C SER A 181 -2.70 4.85 -2.55
N SER A 182 -3.70 5.21 -3.37
CA SER A 182 -4.58 4.21 -4.02
C SER A 182 -3.80 3.36 -5.03
N ILE A 183 -2.90 3.96 -5.82
CA ILE A 183 -2.01 3.23 -6.74
C ILE A 183 -1.12 2.24 -5.98
N GLU A 184 -0.54 2.66 -4.87
CA GLU A 184 0.30 1.79 -4.03
C GLU A 184 -0.50 0.61 -3.47
N LEU A 185 -1.72 0.85 -3.01
CA LEU A 185 -2.61 -0.21 -2.54
C LEU A 185 -2.94 -1.22 -3.66
N GLU A 186 -3.33 -0.75 -4.84
CA GLU A 186 -3.64 -1.63 -5.97
C GLU A 186 -2.42 -2.41 -6.47
N ARG A 187 -1.22 -1.82 -6.40
CA ARG A 187 0.03 -2.53 -6.70
C ARG A 187 0.30 -3.65 -5.70
N ILE A 188 0.03 -3.43 -4.41
CA ILE A 188 0.12 -4.49 -3.38
C ILE A 188 -0.87 -5.60 -3.73
N TRP A 189 -2.12 -5.30 -4.07
CA TRP A 189 -3.10 -6.31 -4.49
C TRP A 189 -2.64 -7.07 -5.74
N CYS A 190 -2.08 -6.36 -6.71
CA CYS A 190 -1.52 -6.98 -7.91
C CYS A 190 -0.34 -7.93 -7.57
N ASP A 191 0.56 -7.55 -6.67
CA ASP A 191 1.67 -8.42 -6.24
C ASP A 191 1.15 -9.65 -5.47
N GLN A 192 0.09 -9.49 -4.68
CA GLN A 192 -0.55 -10.57 -3.93
C GLN A 192 -1.36 -11.55 -4.81
N THR A 193 -1.54 -11.28 -6.12
CA THR A 193 -2.10 -12.27 -7.05
C THR A 193 -1.19 -13.49 -7.24
N THR A 194 0.12 -13.34 -7.01
CA THR A 194 1.05 -14.45 -6.97
C THR A 194 1.27 -14.88 -5.52
N VAL A 195 0.69 -16.00 -5.15
CA VAL A 195 0.82 -16.57 -3.80
C VAL A 195 2.18 -17.24 -3.65
N ARG A 196 2.92 -16.88 -2.60
CA ARG A 196 4.26 -17.35 -2.34
C ARG A 196 4.36 -18.10 -1.01
N ALA A 197 5.30 -19.03 -0.92
CA ALA A 197 5.57 -19.78 0.29
C ALA A 197 6.05 -18.86 1.44
N LEU A 198 5.39 -18.93 2.59
CA LEU A 198 5.72 -18.12 3.77
C LEU A 198 6.96 -18.62 4.53
N SER A 199 7.29 -19.92 4.38
CA SER A 199 8.43 -20.59 5.02
C SER A 199 8.90 -21.74 4.15
N ASP A 200 10.09 -22.25 4.44
CA ASP A 200 10.56 -23.53 3.87
C ASP A 200 9.65 -24.65 4.34
N GLY A 201 9.35 -25.59 3.45
CA GLY A 201 8.47 -26.70 3.78
C GLY A 201 8.11 -27.59 2.60
N ILE A 202 7.23 -28.55 2.84
CA ILE A 202 6.68 -29.44 1.82
C ILE A 202 5.21 -29.10 1.60
N VAL A 203 4.80 -28.96 0.35
CA VAL A 203 3.41 -28.74 -0.03
C VAL A 203 2.61 -30.03 0.21
N VAL A 204 1.54 -29.92 1.02
CA VAL A 204 0.66 -31.05 1.31
C VAL A 204 -0.78 -30.65 1.07
N ASN A 205 -1.61 -31.60 0.65
CA ASN A 205 -3.06 -31.43 0.50
C ASN A 205 -3.46 -30.26 -0.40
N MET A 206 -2.85 -30.15 -1.59
CA MET A 206 -3.20 -29.14 -2.57
C MET A 206 -4.55 -29.50 -3.22
N THR A 207 -5.59 -28.73 -2.87
CA THR A 207 -6.98 -28.92 -3.35
C THR A 207 -7.37 -27.96 -4.47
N ILE A 208 -6.42 -27.12 -4.93
CA ILE A 208 -6.66 -26.11 -5.98
C ILE A 208 -6.44 -26.73 -7.37
N SER A 209 -7.25 -26.28 -8.33
CA SER A 209 -7.11 -26.66 -9.74
C SER A 209 -7.08 -25.42 -10.65
N PRO A 210 -6.36 -25.45 -11.78
CA PRO A 210 -6.40 -24.38 -12.77
C PRO A 210 -7.84 -24.12 -13.23
N GLY A 211 -8.22 -22.85 -13.36
CA GLY A 211 -9.60 -22.46 -13.72
C GLY A 211 -10.58 -22.46 -12.55
N GLY A 212 -10.20 -22.91 -11.35
CA GLY A 212 -11.01 -22.80 -10.15
C GLY A 212 -11.13 -21.36 -9.68
N TYR A 213 -12.34 -20.96 -9.26
CA TYR A 213 -12.57 -19.65 -8.63
C TYR A 213 -12.34 -19.73 -7.12
N TYR A 214 -11.58 -18.80 -6.59
CA TYR A 214 -11.26 -18.72 -5.15
C TYR A 214 -11.72 -17.38 -4.56
N THR A 215 -12.32 -17.46 -3.36
CA THR A 215 -12.61 -16.29 -2.51
C THR A 215 -11.75 -16.38 -1.25
N PRO A 216 -11.11 -15.28 -0.79
CA PRO A 216 -10.33 -15.27 0.44
C PRO A 216 -11.17 -15.57 1.68
#